data_64cf4facb7f56a3d38ccccfcdc749665
#
_entry.id   64cf4facb7f56a3d38ccccfcdc749665
#
_cell.length_a   1.000
_cell.length_b   1.000
_cell.length_c   1.000
_cell.angle_alpha   90.00
_cell.angle_beta   90.00
_cell.angle_gamma   90.00
#
_symmetry.space_group_name_H-M   'P 1'
#
loop_
_entity.id
_entity.type
_entity.pdbx_description
1 polymer ?
#
loop_
_entity_poly.entity_id
_entity_poly.type
_entity_poly.pdbx_seq_one_letter_code
_entity_poly.pdbx_strand_id
1 'polypeptide(L)'
;MTRLILPISLLALTLLAPTARAEMSAQDAAQVARIRQAQLMTAMFDLRKSRLGFEETVTAIRLSAGKKGWRVGPTQDAQADMARAGVKDAPRIKVIPTCPPEANQRLARISQASGKPIPPLPCRVTVLIDKDGHVQVIKMNTAHLARAAKFDQLAHVMGEIAAEEEAMLKGIVE
;
A
#
# COMPACT_ATOMS: atom_id res chain seq x y z
N MET A 1 76.68 28.40 41.24
CA MET A 1 75.34 28.90 40.80
C MET A 1 74.72 27.86 39.85
N THR A 2 74.00 26.89 40.40
CA THR A 2 73.48 25.75 39.66
C THR A 2 71.94 25.88 39.60
N ARG A 3 71.40 26.13 38.42
CA ARG A 3 69.94 26.22 38.24
C ARG A 3 69.41 24.85 37.96
N LEU A 4 68.50 24.39 38.83
CA LEU A 4 67.76 23.15 38.72
C LEU A 4 66.49 23.43 37.81
N ILE A 5 66.38 22.76 36.69
CA ILE A 5 65.23 22.81 35.79
C ILE A 5 64.41 21.57 36.09
N LEU A 6 63.18 21.75 36.66
CA LEU A 6 62.18 20.69 36.79
C LEU A 6 61.44 20.50 35.46
N PRO A 7 61.17 19.28 35.01
CA PRO A 7 60.27 19.05 33.87
C PRO A 7 58.83 19.00 34.37
N ILE A 8 58.02 19.81 33.76
CA ILE A 8 56.53 19.76 33.90
C ILE A 8 56.00 18.63 33.04
N SER A 9 55.60 17.53 33.68
CA SER A 9 54.90 16.44 33.02
C SER A 9 53.45 16.85 32.81
N LEU A 10 53.06 17.12 31.55
CA LEU A 10 51.68 17.32 31.12
C LEU A 10 50.98 15.95 31.08
N LEU A 11 50.14 15.68 32.08
CA LEU A 11 49.28 14.51 32.10
C LEU A 11 48.05 14.80 31.21
N ALA A 12 48.07 14.34 29.97
CA ALA A 12 46.92 14.39 29.07
C ALA A 12 45.86 13.39 29.52
N LEU A 13 44.83 13.87 30.20
CA LEU A 13 43.68 13.09 30.61
C LEU A 13 42.72 12.99 29.39
N THR A 14 42.83 11.93 28.59
CA THR A 14 41.91 11.60 27.52
C THR A 14 40.58 11.15 28.13
N LEU A 15 39.60 12.02 28.17
CA LEU A 15 38.21 11.72 28.45
C LEU A 15 37.62 10.86 27.29
N LEU A 16 37.69 9.54 27.46
CA LEU A 16 36.86 8.62 26.66
C LEU A 16 35.43 8.81 27.14
N ALA A 17 34.68 9.64 26.43
CA ALA A 17 33.23 9.68 26.58
C ALA A 17 32.67 8.35 26.04
N PRO A 18 31.95 7.56 26.83
CA PRO A 18 31.23 6.40 26.29
C PRO A 18 30.14 6.92 25.34
N THR A 19 30.27 6.63 24.06
CA THR A 19 29.17 6.79 23.11
C THR A 19 28.10 5.78 23.48
N ALA A 20 27.22 6.16 24.40
CA ALA A 20 26.02 5.40 24.70
C ALA A 20 25.18 5.34 23.40
N ARG A 21 25.38 4.30 22.61
CA ARG A 21 24.39 3.89 21.61
C ARG A 21 23.15 3.51 22.41
N ALA A 22 22.15 4.38 22.41
CA ALA A 22 20.86 4.05 22.98
C ALA A 22 20.30 2.86 22.18
N GLU A 23 20.40 1.67 22.74
CA GLU A 23 19.74 0.49 22.18
C GLU A 23 18.23 0.74 22.28
N MET A 24 17.58 0.73 21.14
CA MET A 24 16.12 0.89 21.04
C MET A 24 15.44 -0.23 21.83
N SER A 25 14.56 0.11 22.75
CA SER A 25 13.83 -0.90 23.53
C SER A 25 13.00 -1.82 22.63
N ALA A 26 12.72 -3.04 23.08
CA ALA A 26 11.86 -3.98 22.32
C ALA A 26 10.46 -3.39 22.05
N GLN A 27 9.96 -2.54 22.94
CA GLN A 27 8.67 -1.85 22.76
C GLN A 27 8.76 -0.79 21.66
N ASP A 28 9.83 0.02 21.65
CA ASP A 28 10.04 1.04 20.61
C ASP A 28 10.24 0.37 19.24
N ALA A 29 11.00 -0.73 19.17
CA ALA A 29 11.18 -1.51 17.96
C ALA A 29 9.85 -2.05 17.42
N ALA A 30 8.99 -2.59 18.30
CA ALA A 30 7.67 -3.08 17.92
C ALA A 30 6.76 -1.93 17.44
N GLN A 31 6.83 -0.76 18.06
CA GLN A 31 6.07 0.42 17.64
C GLN A 31 6.53 0.93 16.28
N VAL A 32 7.85 1.04 16.06
CA VAL A 32 8.41 1.42 14.74
C VAL A 32 8.01 0.41 13.67
N ALA A 33 8.03 -0.90 13.97
CA ALA A 33 7.59 -1.93 13.03
C ALA A 33 6.11 -1.77 12.65
N ARG A 34 5.23 -1.50 13.62
CA ARG A 34 3.79 -1.23 13.38
C ARG A 34 3.58 0.01 12.50
N ILE A 35 4.30 1.09 12.79
CA ILE A 35 4.22 2.32 11.99
C ILE A 35 4.67 2.06 10.54
N ARG A 36 5.80 1.37 10.34
CA ARG A 36 6.28 0.98 9.01
C ARG A 36 5.29 0.09 8.26
N GLN A 37 4.70 -0.87 8.95
CA GLN A 37 3.68 -1.73 8.36
C GLN A 37 2.44 -0.93 7.94
N ALA A 38 1.95 -0.03 8.77
CA ALA A 38 0.82 0.84 8.44
C ALA A 38 1.15 1.75 7.24
N GLN A 39 2.34 2.35 7.21
CA GLN A 39 2.80 3.16 6.08
C GLN A 39 2.89 2.36 4.78
N LEU A 40 3.40 1.12 4.83
CA LEU A 40 3.47 0.24 3.67
C LEU A 40 2.07 -0.11 3.16
N MET A 41 1.14 -0.45 4.05
CA MET A 41 -0.25 -0.74 3.68
C MET A 41 -0.92 0.46 3.02
N THR A 42 -0.77 1.67 3.58
CA THR A 42 -1.30 2.92 2.99
C THR A 42 -0.64 3.26 1.64
N ALA A 43 0.64 2.94 1.47
CA ALA A 43 1.34 3.14 0.21
C ALA A 43 0.87 2.16 -0.88
N MET A 44 0.60 0.90 -0.51
CA MET A 44 0.22 -0.15 -1.46
C MET A 44 -1.29 -0.18 -1.76
N PHE A 45 -2.13 0.18 -0.80
CA PHE A 45 -3.58 0.10 -0.93
C PHE A 45 -4.23 1.46 -0.74
N ASP A 46 -5.18 1.75 -1.62
CA ASP A 46 -6.13 2.84 -1.49
C ASP A 46 -7.37 2.29 -0.78
N LEU A 47 -7.63 2.83 0.41
CA LEU A 47 -8.75 2.46 1.27
C LEU A 47 -9.68 3.66 1.39
N ARG A 48 -10.93 3.50 0.98
CA ARG A 48 -11.92 4.58 1.05
C ARG A 48 -13.26 4.09 1.58
N LYS A 49 -13.92 4.95 2.33
CA LYS A 49 -15.28 4.70 2.79
C LYS A 49 -16.26 4.81 1.62
N SER A 50 -17.17 3.84 1.52
CA SER A 50 -18.27 3.93 0.58
C SER A 50 -19.38 4.86 1.09
N ARG A 51 -20.04 5.54 0.18
CA ARG A 51 -21.27 6.32 0.45
C ARG A 51 -22.52 5.45 0.46
N LEU A 52 -22.39 4.19 0.06
CA LEU A 52 -23.50 3.24 -0.19
C LEU A 52 -23.43 2.09 0.79
N GLY A 53 -24.51 1.35 0.91
CA GLY A 53 -24.56 0.07 1.62
C GLY A 53 -23.66 -0.98 0.95
N PHE A 54 -23.42 -2.08 1.65
CA PHE A 54 -22.45 -3.10 1.20
C PHE A 54 -22.79 -3.69 -0.18
N GLU A 55 -24.00 -4.22 -0.35
CA GLU A 55 -24.42 -4.83 -1.63
C GLU A 55 -24.60 -3.78 -2.74
N GLU A 56 -25.04 -2.58 -2.37
CA GLU A 56 -25.17 -1.46 -3.29
C GLU A 56 -23.78 -1.03 -3.81
N THR A 57 -22.76 -1.00 -2.93
CA THR A 57 -21.38 -0.69 -3.31
C THR A 57 -20.86 -1.72 -4.31
N VAL A 58 -21.05 -3.02 -4.04
CA VAL A 58 -20.64 -4.10 -4.95
C VAL A 58 -21.30 -3.94 -6.31
N THR A 59 -22.61 -3.69 -6.31
CA THR A 59 -23.39 -3.50 -7.55
C THR A 59 -22.95 -2.26 -8.30
N ALA A 60 -22.77 -1.13 -7.62
CA ALA A 60 -22.36 0.13 -8.22
C ALA A 60 -20.98 0.04 -8.88
N ILE A 61 -20.00 -0.61 -8.21
CA ILE A 61 -18.68 -0.84 -8.78
C ILE A 61 -18.76 -1.68 -10.05
N ARG A 62 -19.50 -2.79 -10.02
CA ARG A 62 -19.68 -3.67 -11.18
C ARG A 62 -20.31 -2.95 -12.36
N LEU A 63 -21.37 -2.18 -12.11
CA LEU A 63 -22.07 -1.41 -13.15
C LEU A 63 -21.18 -0.28 -13.70
N SER A 64 -20.47 0.45 -12.83
CA SER A 64 -19.58 1.53 -13.25
C SER A 64 -18.43 1.01 -14.11
N ALA A 65 -17.78 -0.09 -13.69
CA ALA A 65 -16.74 -0.75 -14.46
C ALA A 65 -17.27 -1.25 -15.82
N GLY A 66 -18.43 -1.91 -15.84
CA GLY A 66 -19.05 -2.39 -17.07
C GLY A 66 -19.39 -1.27 -18.06
N LYS A 67 -19.95 -0.14 -17.57
CA LYS A 67 -20.24 1.05 -18.40
C LYS A 67 -18.98 1.66 -19.04
N LYS A 68 -17.81 1.46 -18.42
CA LYS A 68 -16.51 1.90 -18.95
C LYS A 68 -15.84 0.86 -19.85
N GLY A 69 -16.51 -0.24 -20.17
CA GLY A 69 -15.97 -1.31 -21.00
C GLY A 69 -14.94 -2.20 -20.28
N TRP A 70 -14.86 -2.12 -18.94
CA TRP A 70 -13.93 -2.97 -18.21
C TRP A 70 -14.44 -4.40 -18.14
N ARG A 71 -13.51 -5.36 -18.16
CA ARG A 71 -13.84 -6.74 -17.89
C ARG A 71 -14.14 -6.90 -16.39
N VAL A 72 -15.33 -7.40 -16.07
CA VAL A 72 -15.77 -7.66 -14.69
C VAL A 72 -16.00 -9.15 -14.54
N GLY A 73 -15.16 -9.80 -13.74
CA GLY A 73 -15.29 -11.22 -13.41
C GLY A 73 -16.41 -11.51 -12.40
N PRO A 74 -16.65 -12.78 -12.10
CA PRO A 74 -17.58 -13.17 -11.04
C PRO A 74 -17.08 -12.65 -9.70
N THR A 75 -18.01 -12.09 -8.91
CA THR A 75 -17.69 -11.64 -7.55
C THR A 75 -17.44 -12.83 -6.65
N GLN A 76 -16.30 -12.82 -5.96
CA GLN A 76 -15.94 -13.83 -4.95
C GLN A 76 -16.51 -13.40 -3.59
N ASP A 77 -17.23 -14.30 -2.93
CA ASP A 77 -17.73 -14.10 -1.57
C ASP A 77 -16.74 -14.73 -0.57
N ALA A 78 -15.77 -13.91 -0.15
CA ALA A 78 -14.73 -14.39 0.77
C ALA A 78 -15.30 -14.74 2.15
N GLN A 79 -16.40 -14.12 2.60
CA GLN A 79 -17.09 -14.51 3.82
C GLN A 79 -17.60 -15.94 3.73
N ALA A 80 -18.28 -16.27 2.63
CA ALA A 80 -18.80 -17.64 2.41
C ALA A 80 -17.65 -18.67 2.30
N ASP A 81 -16.54 -18.30 1.67
CA ASP A 81 -15.36 -19.17 1.56
C ASP A 81 -14.74 -19.45 2.92
N MET A 82 -14.57 -18.41 3.74
CA MET A 82 -14.05 -18.54 5.12
C MET A 82 -15.00 -19.36 6.01
N ALA A 83 -16.31 -19.14 5.88
CA ALA A 83 -17.31 -19.91 6.64
C ALA A 83 -17.26 -21.40 6.28
N ARG A 84 -17.10 -21.75 5.00
CA ARG A 84 -16.90 -23.14 4.54
C ARG A 84 -15.61 -23.76 5.07
N ALA A 85 -14.57 -22.93 5.29
CA ALA A 85 -13.32 -23.37 5.91
C ALA A 85 -13.40 -23.43 7.45
N GLY A 86 -14.58 -23.22 8.05
CA GLY A 86 -14.80 -23.33 9.50
C GLY A 86 -14.48 -22.05 10.31
N VAL A 87 -14.24 -20.93 9.65
CA VAL A 87 -14.03 -19.63 10.34
C VAL A 87 -15.37 -19.13 10.86
N LYS A 88 -15.50 -19.05 12.19
CA LYS A 88 -16.67 -18.45 12.84
C LYS A 88 -16.60 -16.93 12.73
N ASP A 89 -17.78 -16.29 12.63
CA ASP A 89 -17.90 -14.83 12.57
C ASP A 89 -17.04 -14.16 11.48
N ALA A 90 -16.95 -14.83 10.32
CA ALA A 90 -16.19 -14.35 9.19
C ALA A 90 -16.69 -12.96 8.75
N PRO A 91 -15.79 -11.97 8.58
CA PRO A 91 -16.18 -10.62 8.18
C PRO A 91 -16.82 -10.60 6.79
N ARG A 92 -17.73 -9.65 6.56
CA ARG A 92 -18.32 -9.46 5.22
C ARG A 92 -17.29 -8.89 4.27
N ILE A 93 -16.85 -9.71 3.32
CA ILE A 93 -15.86 -9.34 2.31
C ILE A 93 -16.28 -9.90 0.96
N LYS A 94 -16.34 -9.03 -0.05
CA LYS A 94 -16.50 -9.44 -1.46
C LYS A 94 -15.36 -8.89 -2.29
N VAL A 95 -14.83 -9.73 -3.18
CA VAL A 95 -13.76 -9.35 -4.12
C VAL A 95 -14.33 -9.35 -5.52
N ILE A 96 -14.17 -8.22 -6.22
CA ILE A 96 -14.64 -7.99 -7.58
C ILE A 96 -13.42 -8.01 -8.50
N PRO A 97 -13.19 -9.07 -9.28
CA PRO A 97 -12.13 -9.07 -10.29
C PRO A 97 -12.49 -8.07 -11.40
N THR A 98 -11.74 -6.99 -11.50
CA THR A 98 -11.97 -5.96 -12.53
C THR A 98 -10.71 -5.13 -12.75
N CYS A 99 -10.50 -4.69 -13.98
CA CYS A 99 -9.33 -3.93 -14.40
C CYS A 99 -9.69 -3.03 -15.58
N PRO A 100 -9.06 -1.88 -15.71
CA PRO A 100 -9.13 -1.10 -16.93
C PRO A 100 -8.71 -1.93 -18.16
N PRO A 101 -9.30 -1.69 -19.34
CA PRO A 101 -8.92 -2.38 -20.55
C PRO A 101 -7.40 -2.27 -20.79
N GLU A 102 -6.78 -3.38 -21.17
CA GLU A 102 -5.36 -3.47 -21.51
C GLU A 102 -4.36 -3.02 -20.44
N ALA A 103 -4.77 -2.73 -19.20
CA ALA A 103 -3.86 -2.24 -18.15
C ALA A 103 -2.59 -3.10 -18.03
N ASN A 104 -2.75 -4.42 -17.89
CA ASN A 104 -1.62 -5.35 -17.78
C ASN A 104 -0.87 -5.52 -19.10
N GLN A 105 -1.52 -5.37 -20.25
CA GLN A 105 -0.85 -5.38 -21.55
C GLN A 105 0.00 -4.12 -21.75
N ARG A 106 -0.50 -2.95 -21.32
CA ARG A 106 0.31 -1.71 -21.32
C ARG A 106 1.57 -1.86 -20.47
N LEU A 107 1.45 -2.43 -19.27
CA LEU A 107 2.61 -2.70 -18.39
C LEU A 107 3.57 -3.74 -18.98
N ALA A 108 3.05 -4.80 -19.59
CA ALA A 108 3.89 -5.82 -20.25
C ALA A 108 4.69 -5.22 -21.40
N ARG A 109 4.10 -4.34 -22.22
CA ARG A 109 4.82 -3.64 -23.31
C ARG A 109 5.97 -2.78 -22.76
N ILE A 110 5.74 -2.07 -21.66
CA ILE A 110 6.79 -1.27 -21.02
C ILE A 110 7.90 -2.16 -20.47
N SER A 111 7.53 -3.27 -19.82
CA SER A 111 8.49 -4.25 -19.29
C SER A 111 9.41 -4.78 -20.39
N GLN A 112 8.84 -5.15 -21.55
CA GLN A 112 9.59 -5.62 -22.71
C GLN A 112 10.49 -4.54 -23.29
N ALA A 113 9.97 -3.33 -23.49
CA ALA A 113 10.72 -2.23 -24.08
C ALA A 113 11.87 -1.72 -23.21
N SER A 114 11.69 -1.74 -21.88
CA SER A 114 12.69 -1.25 -20.91
C SER A 114 13.69 -2.32 -20.45
N GLY A 115 13.43 -3.60 -20.72
CA GLY A 115 14.17 -4.73 -20.15
C GLY A 115 14.04 -4.86 -18.63
N LYS A 116 13.11 -4.13 -18.01
CA LYS A 116 12.87 -4.14 -16.55
C LYS A 116 11.63 -4.97 -16.22
N PRO A 117 11.70 -5.92 -15.27
CA PRO A 117 10.54 -6.71 -14.90
C PRO A 117 9.50 -5.82 -14.19
N ILE A 118 8.30 -5.75 -14.75
CA ILE A 118 7.15 -5.06 -14.17
C ILE A 118 6.09 -6.11 -13.89
N PRO A 119 5.73 -6.36 -12.61
CA PRO A 119 4.69 -7.32 -12.28
C PRO A 119 3.31 -6.84 -12.77
N PRO A 120 2.40 -7.75 -13.12
CA PRO A 120 1.04 -7.38 -13.46
C PRO A 120 0.29 -6.81 -12.24
N LEU A 121 -0.62 -5.90 -12.49
CA LEU A 121 -1.53 -5.40 -11.46
C LEU A 121 -2.50 -6.50 -11.01
N PRO A 122 -2.75 -6.63 -9.71
CA PRO A 122 -3.82 -7.48 -9.19
C PRO A 122 -5.18 -6.82 -9.46
N CYS A 123 -5.75 -7.09 -10.63
CA CYS A 123 -7.00 -6.49 -11.12
C CYS A 123 -8.21 -6.88 -10.25
N ARG A 124 -8.37 -6.21 -9.13
CA ARG A 124 -9.48 -6.47 -8.19
C ARG A 124 -9.79 -5.25 -7.33
N VAL A 125 -11.05 -5.12 -6.98
CA VAL A 125 -11.55 -4.20 -5.96
C VAL A 125 -12.20 -5.04 -4.86
N THR A 126 -11.86 -4.79 -3.61
CA THR A 126 -12.43 -5.46 -2.44
C THR A 126 -13.40 -4.52 -1.74
N VAL A 127 -14.57 -5.02 -1.41
CA VAL A 127 -15.55 -4.34 -0.56
C VAL A 127 -15.66 -5.12 0.74
N LEU A 128 -15.53 -4.44 1.87
CA LEU A 128 -15.66 -5.07 3.18
C LEU A 128 -16.41 -4.16 4.16
N ILE A 129 -16.89 -4.77 5.25
CA ILE A 129 -17.37 -4.02 6.43
C ILE A 129 -16.26 -4.05 7.46
N ASP A 130 -15.82 -2.87 7.92
CA ASP A 130 -14.83 -2.74 8.98
C ASP A 130 -15.43 -3.00 10.37
N LYS A 131 -14.56 -2.99 11.39
CA LYS A 131 -14.97 -3.22 12.80
C LYS A 131 -15.96 -2.18 13.35
N ASP A 132 -16.03 -1.01 12.72
CA ASP A 132 -16.90 0.10 13.13
C ASP A 132 -18.23 0.09 12.32
N GLY A 133 -18.43 -0.92 11.47
CA GLY A 133 -19.63 -1.10 10.65
C GLY A 133 -19.64 -0.29 9.35
N HIS A 134 -18.54 0.37 9.00
CA HIS A 134 -18.46 1.14 7.76
C HIS A 134 -18.12 0.23 6.57
N VAL A 135 -18.72 0.55 5.44
CA VAL A 135 -18.38 -0.11 4.18
C VAL A 135 -17.12 0.54 3.61
N GLN A 136 -16.09 -0.28 3.43
CA GLN A 136 -14.80 0.12 2.89
C GLN A 136 -14.61 -0.47 1.50
N VAL A 137 -13.99 0.32 0.62
CA VAL A 137 -13.55 -0.10 -0.72
C VAL A 137 -12.02 -0.06 -0.72
N ILE A 138 -11.41 -1.18 -1.07
CA ILE A 138 -9.95 -1.32 -1.12
C ILE A 138 -9.55 -1.70 -2.54
N LYS A 139 -8.60 -0.96 -3.09
CA LYS A 139 -7.90 -1.31 -4.34
C LYS A 139 -6.40 -1.06 -4.21
N MET A 140 -5.62 -1.45 -5.20
CA MET A 140 -4.22 -1.05 -5.27
C MET A 140 -4.11 0.47 -5.41
N ASN A 141 -3.14 1.07 -4.73
CA ASN A 141 -2.89 2.51 -4.80
C ASN A 141 -2.04 2.86 -6.04
N THR A 142 -2.65 2.73 -7.21
CA THR A 142 -2.01 2.98 -8.51
C THR A 142 -1.50 4.41 -8.64
N ALA A 143 -2.18 5.40 -8.03
CA ALA A 143 -1.73 6.78 -7.99
C ALA A 143 -0.42 6.94 -7.20
N HIS A 144 -0.28 6.24 -6.07
CA HIS A 144 0.98 6.22 -5.32
C HIS A 144 2.08 5.53 -6.12
N LEU A 145 1.79 4.40 -6.74
CA LEU A 145 2.75 3.67 -7.57
C LEU A 145 3.22 4.49 -8.78
N ALA A 146 2.33 5.29 -9.39
CA ALA A 146 2.70 6.23 -10.45
C ALA A 146 3.74 7.24 -9.98
N ARG A 147 3.51 7.85 -8.79
CA ARG A 147 4.46 8.81 -8.20
C ARG A 147 5.79 8.19 -7.77
N ALA A 148 5.75 6.93 -7.34
CA ALA A 148 6.94 6.18 -6.91
C ALA A 148 7.69 5.50 -8.07
N ALA A 149 7.17 5.54 -9.27
CA ALA A 149 7.77 4.91 -10.45
C ALA A 149 9.14 5.51 -10.76
N LYS A 150 10.10 4.64 -11.08
CA LYS A 150 11.51 5.03 -11.27
C LYS A 150 11.82 5.50 -12.70
N PHE A 151 10.86 5.47 -13.61
CA PHE A 151 11.01 5.93 -14.98
C PHE A 151 9.68 6.40 -15.59
N ASP A 152 9.75 7.38 -16.46
CA ASP A 152 8.61 8.20 -16.90
C ASP A 152 7.52 7.41 -17.61
N GLN A 153 7.84 6.44 -18.43
CA GLN A 153 6.84 5.63 -19.14
C GLN A 153 5.95 4.83 -18.16
N LEU A 154 6.56 4.27 -17.10
CA LEU A 154 5.80 3.57 -16.06
C LEU A 154 4.94 4.55 -15.26
N ALA A 155 5.52 5.70 -14.87
CA ALA A 155 4.79 6.75 -14.16
C ALA A 155 3.55 7.19 -14.95
N HIS A 156 3.71 7.42 -16.25
CA HIS A 156 2.65 7.85 -17.15
C HIS A 156 1.51 6.81 -17.22
N VAL A 157 1.84 5.56 -17.57
CA VAL A 157 0.83 4.50 -17.70
C VAL A 157 0.13 4.19 -16.37
N MET A 158 0.87 4.18 -15.26
CA MET A 158 0.25 4.01 -13.93
C MET A 158 -0.64 5.20 -13.56
N GLY A 159 -0.31 6.41 -13.99
CA GLY A 159 -1.13 7.61 -13.82
C GLY A 159 -2.45 7.53 -14.62
N GLU A 160 -2.39 7.06 -15.86
CA GLU A 160 -3.60 6.82 -16.68
C GLU A 160 -4.51 5.77 -16.03
N ILE A 161 -3.94 4.64 -15.59
CA ILE A 161 -4.70 3.60 -14.89
C ILE A 161 -5.35 4.16 -13.62
N ALA A 162 -4.62 4.94 -12.84
CA ALA A 162 -5.15 5.58 -11.63
C ALA A 162 -6.33 6.51 -11.96
N ALA A 163 -6.23 7.32 -13.01
CA ALA A 163 -7.32 8.22 -13.43
C ALA A 163 -8.57 7.44 -13.89
N GLU A 164 -8.38 6.33 -14.60
CA GLU A 164 -9.48 5.44 -14.99
C GLU A 164 -10.18 4.82 -13.78
N GLU A 165 -9.41 4.39 -12.76
CA GLU A 165 -9.94 3.84 -11.50
C GLU A 165 -10.70 4.90 -10.69
N GLU A 166 -10.17 6.12 -10.59
CA GLU A 166 -10.86 7.24 -9.94
C GLU A 166 -12.19 7.54 -10.64
N ALA A 167 -12.19 7.59 -11.95
CA ALA A 167 -13.41 7.82 -12.73
C ALA A 167 -14.43 6.67 -12.56
N MET A 168 -13.97 5.45 -12.30
CA MET A 168 -14.85 4.30 -12.03
C MET A 168 -15.48 4.40 -10.64
N LEU A 169 -14.74 4.86 -9.64
CA LEU A 169 -15.21 4.97 -8.24
C LEU A 169 -15.96 6.27 -7.95
N LYS A 170 -16.00 7.22 -8.90
CA LYS A 170 -16.66 8.52 -8.73
C LYS A 170 -18.11 8.37 -8.30
N GLY A 171 -18.47 8.99 -7.19
CA GLY A 171 -19.82 8.95 -6.61
C GLY A 171 -20.13 7.70 -5.78
N ILE A 172 -19.24 6.70 -5.76
CA ILE A 172 -19.38 5.48 -4.95
C ILE A 172 -18.66 5.65 -3.61
N VAL A 173 -17.47 6.26 -3.63
CA VAL A 173 -16.65 6.49 -2.44
C VAL A 173 -16.56 7.97 -2.05
N GLU A 174 -16.14 8.23 -0.80
CA GLU A 174 -15.86 9.57 -0.27
C GLU A 174 -14.58 10.16 -0.84
#